data_c776395a092241946ac48ab21d9e6eba
#
_entry.id   c776395a092241946ac48ab21d9e6eba
#
_cell.length_a   1.000
_cell.length_b   1.000
_cell.length_c   1.000
_cell.angle_alpha   90.00
_cell.angle_beta   90.00
_cell.angle_gamma   90.00
#
_symmetry.space_group_name_H-M   'P 1'
#
loop_
_entity.id
_entity.type
_entity.pdbx_description
1 polymer ?
#
loop_
_entity_poly.entity_id
_entity_poly.type
_entity_poly.pdbx_seq_one_letter_code
_entity_poly.pdbx_strand_id
1 'polypeptide(L)'
;MRIVCAVLASLGCVPGAATAQVDDAPSLEGVIDLHAHVAPETTLLNFRRSLDAIEAAQIARIYGMRGMVFKEHHTETASWAYLVSQIVPGIELFGGIVLNRAVGGINPVAVEAMALSKGGRGKVVYMPTVDAEYRSNPGPDKVPVSRNGQLLPAVQEVLEVMAKHDLGLSTGHVSPEEVVMLIRAAKAAGVNKIYVQHPNHGGLVMSMAQMKEAVRLGALIEIVLSGDGLTGGGPKVVNAENPVMDYGPQKLADIRALGPDNVVLTSDLGQPGRVTHAESFRMALAVLAEAGFSQAEIDVMTRHNPARFLGLD
;
A
#
# COMPACT_ATOMS: atom_id res chain seq x y z
N MET A 1 -70.17 3.70 -45.65
CA MET A 1 -69.43 2.42 -45.70
C MET A 1 -67.98 2.73 -45.36
N ARG A 2 -67.58 2.56 -44.10
CA ARG A 2 -66.21 2.85 -43.62
C ARG A 2 -65.55 1.50 -43.36
N ILE A 3 -64.47 1.24 -44.09
CA ILE A 3 -63.63 0.05 -43.91
C ILE A 3 -62.62 0.39 -42.84
N VAL A 4 -62.60 -0.35 -41.73
CA VAL A 4 -61.60 -0.30 -40.69
C VAL A 4 -60.58 -1.38 -40.96
N CYS A 5 -59.37 -1.04 -41.34
CA CYS A 5 -58.25 -1.95 -41.42
C CYS A 5 -57.65 -2.14 -40.00
N ALA A 6 -57.73 -3.31 -39.44
CA ALA A 6 -57.02 -3.71 -38.26
C ALA A 6 -55.58 -4.16 -38.64
N VAL A 7 -54.59 -3.46 -38.09
CA VAL A 7 -53.18 -3.84 -38.18
C VAL A 7 -52.85 -4.68 -36.93
N LEU A 8 -52.65 -5.97 -37.15
CA LEU A 8 -52.10 -6.89 -36.13
C LEU A 8 -50.58 -6.66 -36.05
N ALA A 9 -50.13 -6.04 -34.97
CA ALA A 9 -48.71 -5.95 -34.64
C ALA A 9 -48.27 -7.29 -33.98
N SER A 10 -47.45 -8.06 -34.69
CA SER A 10 -46.76 -9.22 -34.13
C SER A 10 -45.60 -8.75 -33.19
N LEU A 11 -45.77 -8.88 -31.89
CA LEU A 11 -44.68 -8.76 -30.92
C LEU A 11 -43.74 -9.96 -31.08
N GLY A 12 -42.63 -9.73 -31.76
CA GLY A 12 -41.52 -10.67 -31.80
C GLY A 12 -40.86 -10.71 -30.40
N CYS A 13 -40.83 -11.91 -29.78
CA CYS A 13 -40.00 -12.19 -28.64
C CYS A 13 -38.53 -11.90 -29.00
N VAL A 14 -37.94 -10.88 -28.39
CA VAL A 14 -36.49 -10.68 -28.38
C VAL A 14 -35.92 -11.75 -27.44
N PRO A 15 -35.01 -12.65 -27.90
CA PRO A 15 -34.37 -13.57 -26.99
C PRO A 15 -33.60 -12.75 -25.95
N GLY A 16 -33.78 -13.11 -24.67
CA GLY A 16 -33.20 -12.44 -23.54
C GLY A 16 -31.69 -12.26 -23.75
N ALA A 17 -31.25 -11.03 -23.56
CA ALA A 17 -29.83 -10.74 -23.41
C ALA A 17 -29.30 -11.65 -22.30
N ALA A 18 -28.38 -12.56 -22.66
CA ALA A 18 -27.62 -13.29 -21.68
C ALA A 18 -26.93 -12.26 -20.76
N THR A 19 -27.39 -12.19 -19.53
CA THR A 19 -26.62 -11.49 -18.50
C THR A 19 -25.29 -12.22 -18.45
N ALA A 20 -24.24 -11.57 -18.92
CA ALA A 20 -22.89 -12.05 -18.70
C ALA A 20 -22.75 -12.25 -17.19
N GLN A 21 -22.52 -13.49 -16.79
CA GLN A 21 -22.18 -13.84 -15.43
C GLN A 21 -20.91 -13.05 -15.07
N VAL A 22 -21.04 -12.10 -14.14
CA VAL A 22 -19.92 -11.35 -13.52
C VAL A 22 -19.34 -12.21 -12.37
N ASP A 23 -19.60 -13.50 -12.33
CA ASP A 23 -19.47 -14.37 -11.15
C ASP A 23 -18.09 -15.03 -10.94
N ASP A 24 -17.06 -14.71 -11.75
CA ASP A 24 -15.74 -15.34 -11.57
C ASP A 24 -14.65 -14.36 -11.07
N ALA A 25 -15.00 -13.12 -10.75
CA ALA A 25 -14.00 -12.17 -10.26
C ALA A 25 -13.70 -12.42 -8.77
N PRO A 26 -12.41 -12.51 -8.36
CA PRO A 26 -12.05 -12.74 -6.97
C PRO A 26 -12.66 -11.71 -6.02
N SER A 27 -13.23 -12.18 -4.91
CA SER A 27 -13.80 -11.31 -3.88
C SER A 27 -12.70 -10.54 -3.14
N LEU A 28 -12.93 -9.23 -2.94
CA LEU A 28 -12.07 -8.40 -2.10
C LEU A 28 -12.57 -8.27 -0.65
N GLU A 29 -13.56 -9.05 -0.25
CA GLU A 29 -14.06 -9.04 1.13
C GLU A 29 -12.92 -9.32 2.10
N GLY A 30 -12.75 -8.45 3.09
CA GLY A 30 -11.71 -8.55 4.10
C GLY A 30 -10.33 -8.03 3.69
N VAL A 31 -10.09 -7.71 2.41
CA VAL A 31 -8.80 -7.18 1.93
C VAL A 31 -8.51 -5.80 2.55
N ILE A 32 -7.26 -5.60 2.97
CA ILE A 32 -6.76 -4.32 3.51
C ILE A 32 -5.53 -3.88 2.72
N ASP A 33 -5.56 -2.65 2.23
CA ASP A 33 -4.41 -2.02 1.57
C ASP A 33 -3.63 -1.15 2.57
N LEU A 34 -2.39 -1.51 2.90
CA LEU A 34 -1.53 -0.73 3.81
C LEU A 34 -0.80 0.43 3.14
N HIS A 35 -0.94 0.62 1.81
CA HIS A 35 -0.13 1.59 1.07
C HIS A 35 -0.92 2.17 -0.10
N ALA A 36 -1.87 3.04 0.19
CA ALA A 36 -2.71 3.69 -0.81
C ALA A 36 -2.38 5.18 -0.92
N HIS A 37 -1.87 5.60 -2.06
CA HIS A 37 -1.67 7.02 -2.36
C HIS A 37 -2.98 7.66 -2.83
N VAL A 38 -3.33 8.81 -2.24
CA VAL A 38 -4.57 9.55 -2.53
C VAL A 38 -4.32 11.06 -2.54
N ALA A 39 -5.17 11.82 -3.23
CA ALA A 39 -5.21 13.27 -3.09
C ALA A 39 -6.01 13.67 -1.82
N PRO A 40 -5.82 14.89 -1.31
CA PRO A 40 -4.97 15.95 -1.83
C PRO A 40 -3.48 15.63 -1.66
N GLU A 41 -2.67 16.00 -2.63
CA GLU A 41 -1.21 15.91 -2.53
C GLU A 41 -0.59 17.26 -2.85
N THR A 42 0.56 17.53 -2.26
CA THR A 42 1.25 18.80 -2.50
C THR A 42 1.87 18.83 -3.90
N THR A 43 2.04 20.02 -4.45
CA THR A 43 2.70 20.22 -5.74
C THR A 43 4.24 20.20 -5.64
N LEU A 44 4.81 19.96 -4.45
CA LEU A 44 6.26 20.01 -4.21
C LEU A 44 7.04 19.06 -5.12
N LEU A 45 6.49 17.87 -5.41
CA LEU A 45 7.12 16.90 -6.31
C LEU A 45 6.37 16.73 -7.64
N ASN A 46 5.38 17.61 -7.91
CA ASN A 46 4.50 17.50 -9.07
C ASN A 46 3.85 16.11 -9.25
N PHE A 47 3.67 15.38 -8.16
CA PHE A 47 2.89 14.16 -8.18
C PHE A 47 1.41 14.53 -8.32
N ARG A 48 0.76 13.90 -9.27
CA ARG A 48 -0.69 13.94 -9.39
C ARG A 48 -1.26 12.63 -8.92
N ARG A 49 -2.44 12.70 -8.29
CA ARG A 49 -3.19 11.50 -7.89
C ARG A 49 -4.42 11.34 -8.78
N SER A 50 -4.75 10.10 -9.09
CA SER A 50 -5.92 9.76 -9.91
C SER A 50 -7.23 9.86 -9.12
N LEU A 51 -7.18 9.66 -7.81
CA LEU A 51 -8.33 9.65 -6.91
C LEU A 51 -8.02 10.47 -5.66
N ASP A 52 -9.04 11.16 -5.15
CA ASP A 52 -8.95 11.70 -3.80
C ASP A 52 -9.27 10.63 -2.75
N ALA A 53 -9.08 10.98 -1.47
CA ALA A 53 -9.26 10.07 -0.36
C ALA A 53 -10.72 9.56 -0.21
N ILE A 54 -11.70 10.39 -0.57
CA ILE A 54 -13.12 10.04 -0.54
C ILE A 54 -13.45 9.06 -1.67
N GLU A 55 -13.02 9.38 -2.89
CA GLU A 55 -13.21 8.53 -4.08
C GLU A 55 -12.57 7.15 -3.89
N ALA A 56 -11.31 7.13 -3.41
CA ALA A 56 -10.60 5.88 -3.14
C ALA A 56 -11.33 5.01 -2.11
N ALA A 57 -11.78 5.61 -1.01
CA ALA A 57 -12.55 4.91 0.02
C ALA A 57 -13.90 4.39 -0.49
N GLN A 58 -14.62 5.18 -1.30
CA GLN A 58 -15.89 4.77 -1.90
C GLN A 58 -15.70 3.56 -2.84
N ILE A 59 -14.70 3.61 -3.70
CA ILE A 59 -14.38 2.51 -4.62
C ILE A 59 -14.00 1.25 -3.82
N ALA A 60 -13.07 1.37 -2.86
CA ALA A 60 -12.66 0.22 -2.04
C ALA A 60 -13.84 -0.41 -1.30
N ARG A 61 -14.76 0.39 -0.75
CA ARG A 61 -15.99 -0.08 -0.11
C ARG A 61 -16.93 -0.79 -1.09
N ILE A 62 -17.10 -0.27 -2.31
CA ILE A 62 -17.94 -0.89 -3.35
C ILE A 62 -17.39 -2.27 -3.73
N TYR A 63 -16.07 -2.43 -3.76
CA TYR A 63 -15.42 -3.72 -4.01
C TYR A 63 -15.38 -4.65 -2.79
N GLY A 64 -15.90 -4.23 -1.64
CA GLY A 64 -15.97 -5.04 -0.41
C GLY A 64 -14.67 -5.08 0.40
N MET A 65 -13.69 -4.21 0.14
CA MET A 65 -12.47 -4.14 0.93
C MET A 65 -12.78 -3.77 2.39
N ARG A 66 -12.06 -4.40 3.33
CA ARG A 66 -12.18 -4.10 4.76
C ARG A 66 -11.60 -2.74 5.12
N GLY A 67 -10.44 -2.39 4.55
CA GLY A 67 -9.80 -1.14 4.94
C GLY A 67 -8.67 -0.67 4.03
N MET A 68 -8.22 0.56 4.30
CA MET A 68 -7.10 1.20 3.62
C MET A 68 -6.27 2.06 4.59
N VAL A 69 -4.98 2.16 4.35
CA VAL A 69 -4.09 3.15 4.95
C VAL A 69 -3.74 4.20 3.90
N PHE A 70 -4.20 5.42 4.10
CA PHE A 70 -3.83 6.55 3.25
C PHE A 70 -2.38 6.95 3.49
N LYS A 71 -1.64 7.15 2.44
CA LYS A 71 -0.25 7.59 2.46
C LYS A 71 -0.05 8.82 1.60
N GLU A 72 0.65 9.81 2.15
CA GLU A 72 1.09 11.00 1.46
C GLU A 72 2.54 11.33 1.91
N HIS A 73 3.33 11.93 1.01
CA HIS A 73 4.76 12.13 1.27
C HIS A 73 5.08 13.35 2.13
N HIS A 74 4.16 14.31 2.26
CA HIS A 74 4.47 15.65 2.78
C HIS A 74 3.61 16.08 3.97
N THR A 75 2.62 15.27 4.35
CA THR A 75 1.76 15.52 5.51
C THR A 75 1.38 14.21 6.20
N GLU A 76 0.82 14.32 7.41
CA GLU A 76 0.15 13.17 8.02
C GLU A 76 -1.22 12.95 7.40
N THR A 77 -1.70 11.73 7.42
CA THR A 77 -2.98 11.33 6.81
C THR A 77 -3.98 10.72 7.80
N ALA A 78 -3.66 10.71 9.08
CA ALA A 78 -4.57 10.22 10.12
C ALA A 78 -5.81 11.11 10.26
N SER A 79 -5.65 12.43 10.13
CA SER A 79 -6.75 13.39 10.12
C SER A 79 -7.65 13.21 8.90
N TRP A 80 -7.09 12.92 7.72
CA TRP A 80 -7.87 12.60 6.52
C TRP A 80 -8.68 11.34 6.71
N ALA A 81 -8.06 10.26 7.22
CA ALA A 81 -8.74 9.01 7.50
C ALA A 81 -9.91 9.19 8.47
N TYR A 82 -9.73 10.02 9.51
CA TYR A 82 -10.81 10.37 10.42
C TYR A 82 -11.96 11.08 9.71
N LEU A 83 -11.69 12.14 8.94
CA LEU A 83 -12.73 12.91 8.25
C LEU A 83 -13.45 12.06 7.19
N VAL A 84 -12.70 11.31 6.38
CA VAL A 84 -13.30 10.45 5.35
C VAL A 84 -14.15 9.33 5.96
N SER A 85 -13.75 8.78 7.12
CA SER A 85 -14.57 7.77 7.81
C SER A 85 -15.95 8.28 8.27
N GLN A 86 -16.11 9.60 8.43
CA GLN A 86 -17.42 10.20 8.74
C GLN A 86 -18.32 10.32 7.48
N ILE A 87 -17.71 10.30 6.28
CA ILE A 87 -18.38 10.48 4.99
C ILE A 87 -18.64 9.12 4.33
N VAL A 88 -17.72 8.18 4.46
CA VAL A 88 -17.76 6.85 3.85
C VAL A 88 -17.79 5.79 4.95
N PRO A 89 -18.98 5.50 5.53
CA PRO A 89 -19.11 4.44 6.53
C PRO A 89 -18.97 3.05 5.90
N GLY A 90 -18.59 2.05 6.73
CA GLY A 90 -18.52 0.63 6.30
C GLY A 90 -17.18 0.24 5.67
N ILE A 91 -16.15 1.07 5.85
CA ILE A 91 -14.76 0.75 5.54
C ILE A 91 -13.86 1.27 6.67
N GLU A 92 -12.84 0.52 7.06
CA GLU A 92 -11.87 0.94 8.07
C GLU A 92 -10.74 1.75 7.42
N LEU A 93 -10.65 3.04 7.77
CA LEU A 93 -9.67 3.95 7.20
C LEU A 93 -8.65 4.36 8.24
N PHE A 94 -7.38 4.30 7.84
CA PHE A 94 -6.24 4.66 8.66
C PHE A 94 -5.30 5.58 7.87
N GLY A 95 -4.38 6.19 8.58
CA GLY A 95 -3.36 7.02 8.00
C GLY A 95 -2.01 6.82 8.69
N GLY A 96 -1.04 7.55 8.21
CA GLY A 96 0.30 7.51 8.73
C GLY A 96 1.01 8.85 8.53
N ILE A 97 2.30 8.84 8.82
CA ILE A 97 3.21 9.96 8.59
C ILE A 97 4.48 9.45 7.92
N VAL A 98 4.93 10.14 6.87
CA VAL A 98 6.20 9.86 6.21
C VAL A 98 7.23 10.87 6.68
N LEU A 99 8.33 10.41 7.24
CA LEU A 99 9.35 11.24 7.88
C LEU A 99 10.27 11.93 6.87
N ASN A 100 9.66 12.55 5.86
CA ASN A 100 10.30 13.42 4.89
C ASN A 100 10.48 14.84 5.46
N ARG A 101 11.21 15.69 4.76
CA ARG A 101 11.51 17.09 5.18
C ARG A 101 10.27 17.92 5.48
N ALA A 102 9.22 17.74 4.71
CA ALA A 102 7.98 18.53 4.85
C ALA A 102 7.32 18.39 6.23
N VAL A 103 7.54 17.26 6.92
CA VAL A 103 7.05 17.05 8.29
C VAL A 103 8.14 17.28 9.34
N GLY A 104 9.30 17.83 8.93
CA GLY A 104 10.44 18.09 9.81
C GLY A 104 11.48 16.96 9.88
N GLY A 105 11.46 16.02 8.92
CA GLY A 105 12.39 14.88 8.88
C GLY A 105 12.06 13.85 9.96
N ILE A 106 13.11 13.34 10.64
CA ILE A 106 12.95 12.41 11.77
C ILE A 106 12.45 13.21 12.99
N ASN A 107 11.13 13.32 13.09
CA ASN A 107 10.45 14.20 14.02
C ASN A 107 9.54 13.43 14.99
N PRO A 108 10.01 13.08 16.21
CA PRO A 108 9.21 12.33 17.18
C PRO A 108 7.95 13.09 17.63
N VAL A 109 8.01 14.43 17.68
CA VAL A 109 6.86 15.27 18.08
C VAL A 109 5.73 15.17 17.03
N ALA A 110 6.07 15.17 15.73
CA ALA A 110 5.08 15.01 14.67
C ALA A 110 4.46 13.60 14.69
N VAL A 111 5.24 12.57 14.98
CA VAL A 111 4.74 11.19 15.15
C VAL A 111 3.77 11.11 16.33
N GLU A 112 4.12 11.69 17.47
CA GLU A 112 3.23 11.70 18.65
C GLU A 112 1.94 12.48 18.37
N ALA A 113 2.03 13.64 17.71
CA ALA A 113 0.86 14.42 17.32
C ALA A 113 -0.08 13.63 16.39
N MET A 114 0.46 12.89 15.39
CA MET A 114 -0.32 12.00 14.55
C MET A 114 -0.99 10.89 15.36
N ALA A 115 -0.26 10.23 16.27
CA ALA A 115 -0.79 9.14 17.10
C ALA A 115 -1.96 9.59 17.98
N LEU A 116 -1.87 10.82 18.50
CA LEU A 116 -2.88 11.45 19.38
C LEU A 116 -4.03 12.12 18.60
N SER A 117 -3.99 12.13 17.27
CA SER A 117 -5.06 12.69 16.45
C SER A 117 -6.40 12.02 16.74
N LYS A 118 -7.47 12.84 16.75
CA LYS A 118 -8.84 12.37 17.07
C LYS A 118 -9.22 11.17 16.20
N GLY A 119 -9.81 10.17 16.84
CA GLY A 119 -10.31 8.96 16.19
C GLY A 119 -9.33 7.79 16.14
N GLY A 120 -8.07 7.97 16.58
CA GLY A 120 -7.07 6.89 16.66
C GLY A 120 -6.73 6.27 15.30
N ARG A 121 -6.77 7.06 14.23
CA ARG A 121 -6.57 6.61 12.85
C ARG A 121 -5.09 6.60 12.42
N GLY A 122 -4.19 7.21 13.18
CA GLY A 122 -2.74 7.16 12.94
C GLY A 122 -2.20 5.77 13.31
N LYS A 123 -1.70 5.03 12.32
CA LYS A 123 -1.26 3.64 12.52
C LYS A 123 0.15 3.39 12.01
N VAL A 124 0.63 4.12 11.01
CA VAL A 124 1.87 3.79 10.33
C VAL A 124 2.84 4.96 10.34
N VAL A 125 4.08 4.70 10.73
CA VAL A 125 5.21 5.61 10.56
C VAL A 125 6.12 5.06 9.47
N TYR A 126 6.28 5.83 8.40
CA TYR A 126 7.19 5.51 7.33
C TYR A 126 8.50 6.26 7.55
N MET A 127 9.63 5.55 7.53
CA MET A 127 10.93 6.21 7.43
C MET A 127 11.00 7.04 6.14
N PRO A 128 11.99 7.92 5.99
CA PRO A 128 12.10 8.79 4.82
C PRO A 128 11.93 8.03 3.50
N THR A 129 11.20 8.63 2.56
CA THR A 129 10.94 8.05 1.23
C THR A 129 11.59 8.90 0.14
N VAL A 130 10.89 9.91 -0.38
CA VAL A 130 11.40 10.78 -1.46
C VAL A 130 12.61 11.59 -1.02
N ASP A 131 12.75 11.86 0.28
CA ASP A 131 13.88 12.57 0.86
C ASP A 131 14.93 11.62 1.50
N ALA A 132 14.78 10.30 1.38
CA ALA A 132 15.77 9.36 1.88
C ALA A 132 17.13 9.54 1.20
N GLU A 133 18.23 9.42 1.96
CA GLU A 133 19.58 9.55 1.39
C GLU A 133 19.93 8.46 0.37
N TYR A 134 19.44 7.24 0.58
CA TYR A 134 19.70 6.10 -0.31
C TYR A 134 19.00 6.23 -1.67
N ARG A 135 17.96 7.03 -1.77
CA ARG A 135 17.27 7.19 -3.04
C ARG A 135 18.14 7.89 -4.08
N SER A 136 18.08 7.40 -5.32
CA SER A 136 18.90 7.85 -6.46
C SER A 136 18.64 9.28 -6.97
N ASN A 137 17.72 10.03 -6.37
CA ASN A 137 17.54 11.45 -6.67
C ASN A 137 18.46 12.30 -5.80
N PRO A 138 19.64 12.73 -6.29
CA PRO A 138 20.52 13.59 -5.52
C PRO A 138 19.87 14.96 -5.36
N GLY A 139 19.61 15.33 -4.13
CA GLY A 139 19.15 16.68 -3.75
C GLY A 139 19.93 17.16 -2.55
N PRO A 140 20.13 18.46 -2.37
CA PRO A 140 20.97 19.01 -1.30
C PRO A 140 20.41 18.69 0.10
N ASP A 141 19.17 18.26 0.17
CA ASP A 141 18.42 18.15 1.41
C ASP A 141 17.82 16.77 1.58
N LYS A 142 18.62 15.82 2.03
CA LYS A 142 18.18 14.47 2.36
C LYS A 142 17.98 14.30 3.85
N VAL A 143 17.11 13.37 4.23
CA VAL A 143 16.84 13.00 5.61
C VAL A 143 17.57 11.71 5.92
N PRO A 144 18.70 11.76 6.67
CA PRO A 144 19.42 10.59 7.10
C PRO A 144 18.69 9.87 8.23
N VAL A 145 18.85 8.54 8.28
CA VAL A 145 18.43 7.73 9.44
C VAL A 145 19.65 7.22 10.22
N SER A 146 20.83 7.21 9.59
CA SER A 146 22.07 6.74 10.23
C SER A 146 23.27 7.62 9.90
N ARG A 147 24.34 7.49 10.68
CA ARG A 147 25.67 8.02 10.43
C ARG A 147 26.71 7.06 10.99
N ASN A 148 27.77 6.81 10.24
CA ASN A 148 28.88 5.94 10.65
C ASN A 148 28.43 4.56 11.16
N GLY A 149 27.40 3.98 10.52
CA GLY A 149 26.87 2.66 10.89
C GLY A 149 26.03 2.64 12.17
N GLN A 150 25.56 3.79 12.64
CA GLN A 150 24.69 3.90 13.81
C GLN A 150 23.45 4.72 13.48
N LEU A 151 22.29 4.31 13.99
CA LEU A 151 21.05 5.09 13.88
C LEU A 151 21.18 6.40 14.64
N LEU A 152 20.59 7.46 14.09
CA LEU A 152 20.57 8.76 14.73
C LEU A 152 19.72 8.75 16.01
N PRO A 153 20.07 9.56 17.04
CA PRO A 153 19.27 9.65 18.27
C PRO A 153 17.79 9.93 18.02
N ALA A 154 17.47 10.82 17.09
CA ALA A 154 16.08 11.14 16.74
C ALA A 154 15.30 9.90 16.19
N VAL A 155 15.98 8.94 15.55
CA VAL A 155 15.35 7.68 15.14
C VAL A 155 14.97 6.85 16.36
N GLN A 156 15.85 6.79 17.38
CA GLN A 156 15.55 6.08 18.63
C GLN A 156 14.34 6.71 19.33
N GLU A 157 14.28 8.02 19.42
CA GLU A 157 13.15 8.77 20.01
C GLU A 157 11.83 8.48 19.24
N VAL A 158 11.88 8.42 17.89
CA VAL A 158 10.72 8.03 17.08
C VAL A 158 10.28 6.60 17.41
N LEU A 159 11.20 5.66 17.54
CA LEU A 159 10.87 4.26 17.87
C LEU A 159 10.26 4.13 19.27
N GLU A 160 10.71 4.92 20.24
CA GLU A 160 10.12 4.99 21.59
C GLU A 160 8.68 5.51 21.55
N VAL A 161 8.41 6.59 20.79
CA VAL A 161 7.06 7.11 20.59
C VAL A 161 6.19 6.06 19.90
N MET A 162 6.72 5.35 18.90
CA MET A 162 5.99 4.29 18.20
C MET A 162 5.61 3.15 19.14
N ALA A 163 6.53 2.70 19.99
CA ALA A 163 6.27 1.65 20.98
C ALA A 163 5.19 2.09 21.99
N LYS A 164 5.27 3.32 22.48
CA LYS A 164 4.30 3.92 23.40
C LYS A 164 2.89 3.93 22.85
N HIS A 165 2.72 4.16 21.55
CA HIS A 165 1.42 4.31 20.89
C HIS A 165 1.04 3.11 20.02
N ASP A 166 1.76 2.00 20.11
CA ASP A 166 1.51 0.74 19.35
C ASP A 166 1.44 0.96 17.82
N LEU A 167 2.33 1.83 17.30
CA LEU A 167 2.38 2.17 15.86
C LEU A 167 3.20 1.15 15.08
N GLY A 168 2.83 0.96 13.81
CA GLY A 168 3.57 0.14 12.85
C GLY A 168 4.68 0.92 12.15
N LEU A 169 5.83 0.24 11.92
CA LEU A 169 6.98 0.75 11.18
C LEU A 169 6.96 0.28 9.74
N SER A 170 7.06 1.22 8.81
CA SER A 170 7.49 0.99 7.43
C SER A 170 8.91 1.52 7.26
N THR A 171 9.81 0.72 6.67
CA THR A 171 11.22 1.08 6.57
C THR A 171 11.53 2.21 5.59
N GLY A 172 10.54 2.67 4.83
CA GLY A 172 10.75 3.74 3.84
C GLY A 172 11.71 3.33 2.73
N HIS A 173 12.45 4.31 2.20
CA HIS A 173 13.41 4.11 1.12
C HIS A 173 14.88 4.20 1.61
N VAL A 174 15.15 3.67 2.78
CA VAL A 174 16.50 3.61 3.35
C VAL A 174 17.32 2.47 2.73
N SER A 175 18.63 2.44 2.94
CA SER A 175 19.48 1.38 2.39
C SER A 175 19.17 0.01 2.99
N PRO A 176 19.49 -1.10 2.30
CA PRO A 176 19.32 -2.45 2.83
C PRO A 176 19.99 -2.68 4.19
N GLU A 177 21.15 -2.07 4.42
CA GLU A 177 21.86 -2.12 5.71
C GLU A 177 21.10 -1.37 6.79
N GLU A 178 20.56 -0.20 6.47
CA GLU A 178 19.74 0.58 7.39
C GLU A 178 18.41 -0.11 7.71
N VAL A 179 17.82 -0.83 6.76
CA VAL A 179 16.61 -1.66 7.02
C VAL A 179 16.87 -2.63 8.17
N VAL A 180 17.97 -3.39 8.13
CA VAL A 180 18.30 -4.36 9.18
C VAL A 180 18.55 -3.66 10.52
N MET A 181 19.27 -2.52 10.50
CA MET A 181 19.52 -1.72 11.70
C MET A 181 18.21 -1.22 12.32
N LEU A 182 17.30 -0.68 11.50
CA LEU A 182 15.98 -0.19 11.93
C LEU A 182 15.13 -1.29 12.56
N ILE A 183 15.07 -2.48 11.92
CA ILE A 183 14.28 -3.60 12.46
C ILE A 183 14.82 -4.01 13.83
N ARG A 184 16.14 -4.14 13.99
CA ARG A 184 16.75 -4.51 15.27
C ARG A 184 16.45 -3.46 16.36
N ALA A 185 16.61 -2.19 16.05
CA ALA A 185 16.33 -1.09 16.98
C ALA A 185 14.85 -1.01 17.33
N ALA A 186 13.95 -1.15 16.33
CA ALA A 186 12.51 -1.17 16.53
C ALA A 186 12.08 -2.29 17.49
N LYS A 187 12.59 -3.52 17.25
CA LYS A 187 12.33 -4.65 18.16
C LYS A 187 12.85 -4.39 19.57
N ALA A 188 14.03 -3.83 19.70
CA ALA A 188 14.60 -3.48 21.02
C ALA A 188 13.78 -2.41 21.76
N ALA A 189 13.19 -1.46 21.04
CA ALA A 189 12.30 -0.44 21.59
C ALA A 189 10.86 -0.97 21.88
N GLY A 190 10.52 -2.19 21.45
CA GLY A 190 9.19 -2.77 21.66
C GLY A 190 8.22 -2.58 20.48
N VAL A 191 8.67 -2.04 19.36
CA VAL A 191 7.88 -1.97 18.11
C VAL A 191 7.86 -3.34 17.45
N ASN A 192 6.69 -3.98 17.41
CA ASN A 192 6.53 -5.34 16.89
C ASN A 192 5.87 -5.40 15.51
N LYS A 193 5.20 -4.34 15.09
CA LYS A 193 4.50 -4.20 13.82
C LYS A 193 5.45 -3.57 12.80
N ILE A 194 6.14 -4.39 12.01
CA ILE A 194 7.18 -3.91 11.08
C ILE A 194 6.96 -4.53 9.71
N TYR A 195 7.01 -3.73 8.65
CA TYR A 195 7.21 -4.24 7.31
C TYR A 195 8.33 -3.50 6.57
N VAL A 196 9.06 -4.24 5.74
CA VAL A 196 10.06 -3.71 4.82
C VAL A 196 9.34 -3.19 3.59
N GLN A 197 9.46 -1.90 3.34
CA GLN A 197 8.77 -1.24 2.23
C GLN A 197 9.35 -1.68 0.89
N HIS A 198 8.51 -2.26 0.03
CA HIS A 198 8.76 -2.71 -1.35
C HIS A 198 10.24 -2.86 -1.74
N PRO A 199 10.98 -3.84 -1.13
CA PRO A 199 12.45 -3.93 -1.22
C PRO A 199 12.99 -4.19 -2.62
N ASN A 200 12.12 -4.49 -3.60
CA ASN A 200 12.47 -4.76 -4.99
C ASN A 200 11.72 -3.85 -5.96
N HIS A 201 11.37 -2.63 -5.54
CA HIS A 201 10.65 -1.68 -6.38
C HIS A 201 11.18 -0.25 -6.18
N GLY A 202 11.07 0.59 -7.23
CA GLY A 202 11.37 2.02 -7.12
C GLY A 202 12.83 2.35 -6.80
N GLY A 203 13.78 1.51 -7.21
CA GLY A 203 15.22 1.72 -6.98
C GLY A 203 15.72 1.19 -5.62
N LEU A 204 14.84 0.57 -4.83
CA LEU A 204 15.25 -0.20 -3.66
C LEU A 204 15.59 -1.63 -4.10
N VAL A 205 16.77 -2.09 -3.77
CA VAL A 205 17.22 -3.45 -4.15
C VAL A 205 17.82 -4.14 -2.93
N MET A 206 17.02 -5.05 -2.34
CA MET A 206 17.49 -5.99 -1.33
C MET A 206 17.69 -7.37 -1.95
N SER A 207 18.77 -8.03 -1.58
CA SER A 207 18.94 -9.43 -1.91
C SER A 207 17.93 -10.32 -1.16
N MET A 208 17.64 -11.50 -1.70
CA MET A 208 16.81 -12.49 -1.02
C MET A 208 17.36 -12.85 0.37
N ALA A 209 18.68 -12.87 0.53
CA ALA A 209 19.32 -13.11 1.83
C ALA A 209 19.00 -12.01 2.85
N GLN A 210 19.03 -10.75 2.45
CA GLN A 210 18.67 -9.61 3.30
C GLN A 210 17.16 -9.60 3.64
N MET A 211 16.28 -9.92 2.67
CA MET A 211 14.85 -10.06 2.93
C MET A 211 14.56 -11.20 3.94
N LYS A 212 15.21 -12.34 3.79
CA LYS A 212 15.10 -13.46 4.75
C LYS A 212 15.67 -13.09 6.13
N GLU A 213 16.68 -12.26 6.21
CA GLU A 213 17.16 -11.72 7.49
C GLU A 213 16.10 -10.83 8.14
N ALA A 214 15.46 -9.93 7.39
CA ALA A 214 14.38 -9.09 7.89
C ALA A 214 13.20 -9.95 8.42
N VAL A 215 12.84 -11.00 7.70
CA VAL A 215 11.81 -11.98 8.12
C VAL A 215 12.22 -12.67 9.44
N ARG A 216 13.46 -13.13 9.56
CA ARG A 216 13.95 -13.76 10.81
C ARG A 216 13.92 -12.80 12.00
N LEU A 217 14.05 -11.50 11.75
CA LEU A 217 13.91 -10.46 12.76
C LEU A 217 12.43 -10.11 13.08
N GLY A 218 11.48 -10.71 12.35
CA GLY A 218 10.05 -10.57 12.59
C GLY A 218 9.37 -9.45 11.80
N ALA A 219 9.98 -8.98 10.70
CA ALA A 219 9.34 -8.06 9.78
C ALA A 219 8.61 -8.80 8.65
N LEU A 220 7.50 -8.23 8.18
CA LEU A 220 6.87 -8.61 6.91
C LEU A 220 7.63 -7.98 5.74
N ILE A 221 7.51 -8.59 4.58
CA ILE A 221 8.04 -8.03 3.32
C ILE A 221 6.87 -7.53 2.48
N GLU A 222 6.90 -6.27 2.13
CA GLU A 222 5.91 -5.67 1.26
C GLU A 222 6.19 -6.02 -0.20
N ILE A 223 5.17 -6.56 -0.88
CA ILE A 223 5.15 -6.74 -2.33
C ILE A 223 4.06 -5.83 -2.90
N VAL A 224 4.47 -4.84 -3.69
CA VAL A 224 3.55 -3.85 -4.24
C VAL A 224 2.95 -4.28 -5.57
N LEU A 225 1.71 -3.86 -5.81
CA LEU A 225 0.96 -4.11 -7.05
C LEU A 225 1.15 -2.98 -8.07
N SER A 226 1.75 -1.87 -7.67
CA SER A 226 2.11 -0.78 -8.59
C SER A 226 3.15 -1.23 -9.63
N GLY A 227 3.29 -0.46 -10.69
CA GLY A 227 4.11 -0.82 -11.83
C GLY A 227 3.40 -1.83 -12.74
N ASP A 228 4.03 -2.96 -12.97
CA ASP A 228 3.52 -4.01 -13.87
C ASP A 228 2.62 -5.04 -13.15
N GLY A 229 2.22 -4.77 -11.92
CA GLY A 229 1.44 -5.71 -11.12
C GLY A 229 2.24 -6.99 -10.80
N LEU A 230 1.55 -8.13 -10.78
CA LEU A 230 2.17 -9.44 -10.58
C LEU A 230 2.50 -10.16 -11.91
N THR A 231 2.03 -9.66 -13.05
CA THR A 231 2.17 -10.32 -14.36
C THR A 231 3.24 -9.71 -15.26
N GLY A 232 3.71 -8.51 -14.96
CA GLY A 232 4.67 -7.81 -15.82
C GLY A 232 4.10 -7.24 -17.13
N GLY A 233 2.78 -7.33 -17.34
CA GLY A 233 2.12 -6.96 -18.61
C GLY A 233 1.38 -5.62 -18.62
N GLY A 234 1.51 -4.81 -17.56
CA GLY A 234 0.83 -3.51 -17.50
C GLY A 234 1.38 -2.48 -18.50
N PRO A 235 0.66 -1.36 -18.73
CA PRO A 235 1.12 -0.32 -19.65
C PRO A 235 2.46 0.22 -19.17
N LYS A 236 3.47 0.00 -19.99
CA LYS A 236 4.86 0.39 -19.73
C LYS A 236 4.99 1.91 -19.84
N VAL A 237 5.07 2.60 -18.71
CA VAL A 237 5.52 3.99 -18.72
C VAL A 237 7.05 3.95 -18.81
N VAL A 238 7.55 4.02 -20.03
CA VAL A 238 8.98 4.13 -20.31
C VAL A 238 9.35 5.59 -20.15
N ASN A 239 10.07 5.95 -19.09
CA ASN A 239 10.86 7.17 -19.09
C ASN A 239 12.35 6.78 -19.03
N ALA A 240 13.23 7.66 -19.52
CA ALA A 240 14.67 7.37 -19.65
C ALA A 240 15.38 7.12 -18.30
N GLU A 241 14.72 7.42 -17.17
CA GLU A 241 15.28 7.32 -15.83
C GLU A 241 14.88 6.01 -15.11
N ASN A 242 13.87 5.28 -15.63
CA ASN A 242 13.46 3.98 -15.13
C ASN A 242 13.30 3.01 -16.31
N PRO A 243 14.31 2.24 -16.64
CA PRO A 243 14.15 1.12 -17.56
C PRO A 243 13.08 0.18 -16.96
N VAL A 244 12.10 -0.17 -17.76
CA VAL A 244 11.02 -1.09 -17.36
C VAL A 244 11.66 -2.42 -17.00
N MET A 245 11.72 -2.71 -15.70
CA MET A 245 11.99 -4.07 -15.26
C MET A 245 10.63 -4.77 -15.09
N ASP A 246 10.48 -5.88 -15.78
CA ASP A 246 9.33 -6.78 -15.64
C ASP A 246 9.47 -7.55 -14.32
N TYR A 247 8.94 -6.96 -13.25
CA TYR A 247 9.03 -7.55 -11.91
C TYR A 247 7.93 -8.59 -11.62
N GLY A 248 6.95 -8.77 -12.49
CA GLY A 248 5.81 -9.62 -12.20
C GLY A 248 6.19 -11.05 -11.84
N PRO A 249 6.87 -11.80 -12.72
CA PRO A 249 7.32 -13.17 -12.42
C PRO A 249 8.27 -13.23 -11.24
N GLN A 250 9.13 -12.21 -11.06
CA GLN A 250 10.05 -12.15 -9.92
C GLN A 250 9.31 -11.95 -8.61
N LYS A 251 8.26 -11.12 -8.56
CA LYS A 251 7.44 -10.94 -7.36
C LYS A 251 6.79 -12.27 -6.91
N LEU A 252 6.26 -13.06 -7.85
CA LEU A 252 5.70 -14.37 -7.52
C LEU A 252 6.77 -15.34 -6.97
N ALA A 253 7.95 -15.35 -7.58
CA ALA A 253 9.09 -16.14 -7.09
C ALA A 253 9.55 -15.69 -5.71
N ASP A 254 9.60 -14.38 -5.45
CA ASP A 254 9.96 -13.81 -4.16
C ASP A 254 8.94 -14.21 -3.07
N ILE A 255 7.63 -14.14 -3.36
CA ILE A 255 6.58 -14.59 -2.44
C ILE A 255 6.79 -16.06 -2.07
N ARG A 256 7.04 -16.94 -3.06
CA ARG A 256 7.31 -18.36 -2.82
C ARG A 256 8.57 -18.59 -1.97
N ALA A 257 9.65 -17.84 -2.25
CA ALA A 257 10.93 -17.97 -1.56
C ALA A 257 10.90 -17.46 -0.11
N LEU A 258 10.06 -16.44 0.16
CA LEU A 258 9.86 -15.83 1.49
C LEU A 258 8.82 -16.61 2.32
N GLY A 259 7.86 -17.25 1.66
CA GLY A 259 6.66 -17.82 2.26
C GLY A 259 5.55 -16.78 2.45
N PRO A 260 4.30 -17.09 2.06
CA PRO A 260 3.16 -16.16 2.14
C PRO A 260 2.94 -15.56 3.54
N ASP A 261 3.21 -16.31 4.60
CA ASP A 261 3.07 -15.84 5.99
C ASP A 261 3.96 -14.62 6.32
N ASN A 262 5.01 -14.40 5.55
CA ASN A 262 5.98 -13.34 5.75
C ASN A 262 5.80 -12.16 4.77
N VAL A 263 4.74 -12.19 3.96
CA VAL A 263 4.49 -11.20 2.92
C VAL A 263 3.21 -10.42 3.20
N VAL A 264 3.21 -9.15 2.88
CA VAL A 264 2.01 -8.32 2.78
C VAL A 264 1.92 -7.74 1.37
N LEU A 265 0.75 -7.89 0.74
CA LEU A 265 0.47 -7.25 -0.54
C LEU A 265 -0.14 -5.89 -0.31
N THR A 266 0.33 -4.89 -1.05
CA THR A 266 -0.18 -3.52 -1.01
C THR A 266 -0.25 -2.94 -2.41
N SER A 267 -1.04 -1.90 -2.60
CA SER A 267 -1.16 -1.36 -3.95
C SER A 267 0.01 -0.46 -4.36
N ASP A 268 0.45 0.44 -3.50
CA ASP A 268 1.35 1.56 -3.84
C ASP A 268 0.84 2.33 -5.08
N LEU A 269 -0.48 2.38 -5.24
CA LEU A 269 -1.17 3.02 -6.37
C LEU A 269 -1.75 4.38 -5.98
N GLY A 270 -2.30 5.07 -6.97
CA GLY A 270 -2.84 6.43 -6.93
C GLY A 270 -2.26 7.31 -8.03
N GLN A 271 -1.33 6.81 -8.83
CA GLN A 271 -0.72 7.56 -9.93
C GLN A 271 -1.68 7.63 -11.12
N PRO A 272 -1.75 8.76 -11.86
CA PRO A 272 -2.59 8.90 -13.04
C PRO A 272 -2.26 7.86 -14.13
N GLY A 273 -3.31 7.37 -14.81
CA GLY A 273 -3.17 6.37 -15.86
C GLY A 273 -2.94 4.94 -15.37
N ARG A 274 -3.02 4.71 -14.07
CA ARG A 274 -2.99 3.38 -13.45
C ARG A 274 -4.40 2.93 -13.06
N VAL A 275 -4.57 1.64 -12.85
CA VAL A 275 -5.80 1.07 -12.29
C VAL A 275 -6.03 1.58 -10.86
N THR A 276 -7.25 1.48 -10.36
CA THR A 276 -7.55 1.82 -8.96
C THR A 276 -6.94 0.83 -7.99
N HIS A 277 -6.82 1.21 -6.72
CA HIS A 277 -6.33 0.34 -5.63
C HIS A 277 -7.09 -0.98 -5.61
N ALA A 278 -8.42 -0.94 -5.59
CA ALA A 278 -9.27 -2.12 -5.55
C ALA A 278 -9.13 -3.00 -6.80
N GLU A 279 -9.10 -2.39 -7.99
CA GLU A 279 -8.95 -3.14 -9.24
C GLU A 279 -7.59 -3.87 -9.29
N SER A 280 -6.52 -3.25 -8.77
CA SER A 280 -5.21 -3.90 -8.72
C SER A 280 -5.22 -5.16 -7.84
N PHE A 281 -5.90 -5.12 -6.70
CA PHE A 281 -6.08 -6.29 -5.85
C PHE A 281 -6.90 -7.38 -6.57
N ARG A 282 -7.99 -7.02 -7.23
CA ARG A 282 -8.81 -7.98 -7.99
C ARG A 282 -7.97 -8.71 -9.05
N MET A 283 -7.17 -7.97 -9.80
CA MET A 283 -6.24 -8.55 -10.78
C MET A 283 -5.17 -9.43 -10.12
N ALA A 284 -4.59 -8.97 -9.00
CA ALA A 284 -3.57 -9.71 -8.29
C ALA A 284 -4.07 -11.03 -7.71
N LEU A 285 -5.27 -11.05 -7.14
CA LEU A 285 -5.86 -12.28 -6.60
C LEU A 285 -6.08 -13.34 -7.70
N ALA A 286 -6.51 -12.94 -8.89
CA ALA A 286 -6.63 -13.84 -10.04
C ALA A 286 -5.26 -14.43 -10.43
N VAL A 287 -4.25 -13.57 -10.57
CA VAL A 287 -2.88 -13.98 -10.92
C VAL A 287 -2.28 -14.95 -9.88
N LEU A 288 -2.49 -14.68 -8.59
CA LEU A 288 -2.02 -15.56 -7.52
C LEU A 288 -2.69 -16.93 -7.60
N ALA A 289 -4.00 -16.99 -7.82
CA ALA A 289 -4.73 -18.24 -7.97
C ALA A 289 -4.24 -19.03 -9.20
N GLU A 290 -4.05 -18.37 -10.34
CA GLU A 290 -3.47 -18.97 -11.56
C GLU A 290 -2.04 -19.47 -11.34
N ALA A 291 -1.25 -18.77 -10.53
CA ALA A 291 0.11 -19.17 -10.13
C ALA A 291 0.12 -20.29 -9.07
N GLY A 292 -1.05 -20.82 -8.69
CA GLY A 292 -1.21 -21.95 -7.78
C GLY A 292 -1.02 -21.60 -6.29
N PHE A 293 -1.27 -20.35 -5.89
CA PHE A 293 -1.42 -20.02 -4.48
C PHE A 293 -2.82 -20.44 -4.01
N SER A 294 -2.88 -21.10 -2.87
CA SER A 294 -4.16 -21.44 -2.24
C SER A 294 -4.88 -20.20 -1.71
N GLN A 295 -6.19 -20.29 -1.53
CA GLN A 295 -6.97 -19.20 -0.95
C GLN A 295 -6.45 -18.81 0.44
N ALA A 296 -6.03 -19.77 1.27
CA ALA A 296 -5.46 -19.51 2.58
C ALA A 296 -4.15 -18.69 2.50
N GLU A 297 -3.26 -18.99 1.55
CA GLU A 297 -2.04 -18.21 1.31
C GLU A 297 -2.36 -16.78 0.86
N ILE A 298 -3.35 -16.62 -0.03
CA ILE A 298 -3.83 -15.32 -0.50
C ILE A 298 -4.41 -14.52 0.67
N ASP A 299 -5.24 -15.16 1.50
CA ASP A 299 -5.87 -14.51 2.66
C ASP A 299 -4.84 -14.04 3.69
N VAL A 300 -3.81 -14.83 3.92
CA VAL A 300 -2.72 -14.43 4.82
C VAL A 300 -2.08 -13.13 4.34
N MET A 301 -1.74 -13.01 3.05
CA MET A 301 -1.02 -11.86 2.50
C MET A 301 -1.90 -10.59 2.37
N THR A 302 -3.20 -10.75 2.18
CA THR A 302 -4.10 -9.64 1.84
C THR A 302 -5.09 -9.26 2.93
N ARG A 303 -5.31 -10.14 3.92
CA ARG A 303 -6.31 -10.00 4.99
C ARG A 303 -5.66 -10.10 6.38
N HIS A 304 -5.03 -11.24 6.69
CA HIS A 304 -4.55 -11.50 8.05
C HIS A 304 -3.28 -10.72 8.40
N ASN A 305 -2.26 -10.72 7.56
CA ASN A 305 -1.03 -9.96 7.80
C ASN A 305 -1.28 -8.46 7.92
N PRO A 306 -2.05 -7.81 7.01
CA PRO A 306 -2.34 -6.39 7.17
C PRO A 306 -3.24 -6.10 8.38
N ALA A 307 -4.22 -6.96 8.72
CA ALA A 307 -5.04 -6.79 9.92
C ALA A 307 -4.18 -6.85 11.19
N ARG A 308 -3.35 -7.89 11.32
CA ARG A 308 -2.40 -8.03 12.43
C ARG A 308 -1.44 -6.84 12.54
N PHE A 309 -0.92 -6.35 11.41
CA PHE A 309 -0.05 -5.17 11.38
C PHE A 309 -0.76 -3.92 11.92
N LEU A 310 -2.05 -3.74 11.63
CA LEU A 310 -2.85 -2.63 12.13
C LEU A 310 -3.40 -2.84 13.55
N GLY A 311 -3.34 -4.07 14.09
CA GLY A 311 -3.94 -4.42 15.40
C GLY A 311 -5.46 -4.47 15.34
N LEU A 312 -6.01 -5.12 14.31
CA LEU A 312 -7.44 -5.25 14.05
C LEU A 312 -7.98 -6.67 14.31
N ASP A 313 -7.20 -7.53 14.92
CA ASP A 313 -7.58 -8.91 15.25
C ASP A 313 -8.44 -8.98 16.51
#